data_18d1d30acb29f7e33a61adc6c1b8d7c2
#
_entry.id   18d1d30acb29f7e33a61adc6c1b8d7c2
#
_cell.length_a   1.000
_cell.length_b   1.000
_cell.length_c   1.000
_cell.angle_alpha   90.00
_cell.angle_beta   90.00
_cell.angle_gamma   90.00
#
_symmetry.space_group_name_H-M   'P 1'
#
loop_
_entity.id
_entity.type
_entity.pdbx_description
1 polymer ?
#
loop_
_entity_poly.entity_id
_entity_poly.type
_entity_poly.pdbx_seq_one_letter_code
_entity_poly.pdbx_strand_id
1 'polypeptide(L)'
;RDLANKLVSIPKNQIRKKTAAPVSMMTPGLITGLAEDEQLHLYRFLAELGKAGGPFDATKTGVARTWRLLPGTHRVEQYGIEKIVEADFEKKWSNHILGAGNGAGWKILPARVNGDLPAADIAQTASVGRNVGLVHVFAGTKFEMQKAGNATFSLPKGTKAQAWLDGKSLGRANQFTAKVAAGKHRIVFRLDAKALPKV
;
A
#
# COMPACT_ATOMS: atom_id res chain seq x y z
N ARG A 1 23.51 5.07 10.83
CA ARG A 1 23.69 3.65 10.50
C ARG A 1 25.03 3.46 9.87
N ASP A 2 25.64 2.29 10.05
CA ASP A 2 26.86 1.93 9.36
C ASP A 2 26.59 1.35 7.95
N LEU A 3 27.64 0.97 7.22
CA LEU A 3 27.54 0.37 5.89
C LEU A 3 26.77 -0.96 5.87
N ALA A 4 26.69 -1.65 6.99
CA ALA A 4 25.91 -2.87 7.17
C ALA A 4 24.45 -2.60 7.58
N ASN A 5 23.99 -1.34 7.50
CA ASN A 5 22.65 -0.87 7.91
C ASN A 5 22.34 -1.04 9.42
N LYS A 6 23.36 -1.32 10.23
CA LYS A 6 23.23 -1.46 11.69
C LYS A 6 23.12 -0.08 12.33
N LEU A 7 22.17 0.09 13.26
CA LEU A 7 22.06 1.33 14.01
C LEU A 7 23.22 1.46 14.99
N VAL A 8 24.04 2.50 14.77
CA VAL A 8 25.13 2.87 15.69
C VAL A 8 24.69 4.12 16.44
N SER A 9 24.63 4.06 17.76
CA SER A 9 24.35 5.20 18.64
C SER A 9 25.63 5.65 19.31
N ILE A 10 25.99 6.92 19.09
CA ILE A 10 27.19 7.52 19.67
C ILE A 10 26.74 8.65 20.60
N PRO A 11 27.07 8.61 21.91
CA PRO A 11 26.77 9.70 22.84
C PRO A 11 27.41 11.01 22.37
N LYS A 12 26.69 12.13 22.47
CA LYS A 12 27.17 13.43 21.98
C LYS A 12 28.50 13.87 22.61
N ASN A 13 28.74 13.52 23.89
CA ASN A 13 29.96 13.83 24.62
C ASN A 13 31.18 13.04 24.14
N GLN A 14 30.99 11.98 23.35
CA GLN A 14 32.07 11.19 22.74
C GLN A 14 32.43 11.66 21.32
N ILE A 15 31.68 12.61 20.77
CA ILE A 15 31.93 13.13 19.42
C ILE A 15 32.96 14.26 19.52
N ARG A 16 34.23 13.96 19.14
CA ARG A 16 35.27 14.97 19.09
C ARG A 16 35.19 15.90 17.86
N LYS A 17 34.79 15.33 16.71
CA LYS A 17 34.70 16.05 15.45
C LYS A 17 33.64 15.41 14.55
N LYS A 18 32.86 16.23 13.87
CA LYS A 18 31.91 15.81 12.83
C LYS A 18 32.38 16.42 11.51
N THR A 19 32.76 15.58 10.56
CA THR A 19 33.18 16.01 9.23
C THR A 19 32.31 15.30 8.19
N ALA A 20 31.76 16.05 7.23
CA ALA A 20 31.09 15.45 6.09
C ALA A 20 32.12 14.75 5.19
N ALA A 21 31.83 13.54 4.76
CA ALA A 21 32.68 12.86 3.78
C ALA A 21 32.58 13.61 2.43
N PRO A 22 33.69 13.73 1.69
CA PRO A 22 33.70 14.40 0.38
C PRO A 22 32.94 13.60 -0.68
N VAL A 23 32.67 12.32 -0.43
CA VAL A 23 31.96 11.41 -1.32
C VAL A 23 30.81 10.73 -0.58
N SER A 24 29.78 10.37 -1.31
CA SER A 24 28.65 9.57 -0.79
C SER A 24 29.14 8.19 -0.35
N MET A 25 28.55 7.64 0.72
CA MET A 25 28.72 6.23 1.11
C MET A 25 27.99 5.25 0.17
N MET A 26 27.23 5.76 -0.81
CA MET A 26 26.63 4.93 -1.84
C MET A 26 27.68 4.39 -2.79
N THR A 27 27.56 3.13 -3.14
CA THR A 27 28.45 2.48 -4.10
C THR A 27 28.43 3.25 -5.44
N PRO A 28 29.59 3.63 -6.01
CA PRO A 28 29.65 4.21 -7.34
C PRO A 28 29.03 3.26 -8.38
N GLY A 29 28.40 3.82 -9.41
CA GLY A 29 27.89 3.02 -10.53
C GLY A 29 26.46 2.49 -10.35
N LEU A 30 25.76 2.77 -9.25
CA LEU A 30 24.39 2.31 -9.05
C LEU A 30 23.42 2.84 -10.14
N ILE A 31 23.71 4.00 -10.71
CA ILE A 31 22.87 4.63 -11.73
C ILE A 31 23.22 4.12 -13.13
N THR A 32 24.45 3.71 -13.37
CA THR A 32 24.92 3.30 -14.71
C THR A 32 24.30 2.01 -15.21
N GLY A 33 23.69 1.21 -14.32
CA GLY A 33 22.93 0.02 -14.68
C GLY A 33 21.47 0.28 -15.08
N LEU A 34 20.99 1.52 -14.93
CA LEU A 34 19.64 1.92 -15.30
C LEU A 34 19.61 2.39 -16.76
N ALA A 35 18.51 2.12 -17.47
CA ALA A 35 18.26 2.70 -18.78
C ALA A 35 18.12 4.23 -18.66
N GLU A 36 18.30 4.96 -19.76
CA GLU A 36 18.31 6.43 -19.75
C GLU A 36 16.99 7.02 -19.24
N ASP A 37 15.87 6.45 -19.65
CA ASP A 37 14.53 6.83 -19.18
C ASP A 37 14.34 6.55 -17.69
N GLU A 38 14.86 5.44 -17.18
CA GLU A 38 14.84 5.11 -15.75
C GLU A 38 15.68 6.10 -14.93
N GLN A 39 16.84 6.53 -15.47
CA GLN A 39 17.67 7.57 -14.83
C GLN A 39 16.92 8.90 -14.77
N LEU A 40 16.25 9.30 -15.86
CA LEU A 40 15.43 10.52 -15.90
C LEU A 40 14.28 10.46 -14.90
N HIS A 41 13.61 9.31 -14.81
CA HIS A 41 12.53 9.11 -13.83
C HIS A 41 13.05 9.19 -12.40
N LEU A 42 14.23 8.62 -12.12
CA LEU A 42 14.87 8.71 -10.81
C LEU A 42 15.24 10.16 -10.46
N TYR A 43 15.84 10.90 -11.41
CA TYR A 43 16.18 12.32 -11.20
C TYR A 43 14.93 13.15 -10.94
N ARG A 44 13.86 12.93 -11.71
CA ARG A 44 12.58 13.60 -11.48
C ARG A 44 12.02 13.27 -10.10
N PHE A 45 12.03 12.01 -9.71
CA PHE A 45 11.58 11.58 -8.39
C PHE A 45 12.36 12.30 -7.28
N LEU A 46 13.70 12.32 -7.36
CA LEU A 46 14.55 12.97 -6.37
C LEU A 46 14.36 14.49 -6.34
N ALA A 47 14.20 15.12 -7.49
CA ALA A 47 13.98 16.55 -7.61
C ALA A 47 12.63 17.02 -7.07
N GLU A 48 11.61 16.17 -7.12
CA GLU A 48 10.25 16.48 -6.67
C GLU A 48 9.90 15.88 -5.31
N LEU A 49 10.77 15.02 -4.75
CA LEU A 49 10.54 14.37 -3.48
C LEU A 49 10.38 15.38 -2.34
N GLY A 50 9.26 15.29 -1.63
CA GLY A 50 8.98 16.15 -0.48
C GLY A 50 8.42 17.53 -0.81
N LYS A 51 8.25 17.89 -2.08
CA LYS A 51 7.56 19.13 -2.45
C LYS A 51 6.07 19.01 -2.11
N ALA A 52 5.57 19.93 -1.29
CA ALA A 52 4.16 19.96 -0.88
C ALA A 52 3.24 20.09 -2.09
N GLY A 53 2.18 19.28 -2.12
CA GLY A 53 1.22 19.25 -3.23
C GLY A 53 1.68 18.53 -4.50
N GLY A 54 2.93 18.10 -4.56
CA GLY A 54 3.49 17.36 -5.69
C GLY A 54 3.15 15.85 -5.63
N PRO A 55 3.46 15.11 -6.72
CA PRO A 55 3.19 13.66 -6.79
C PRO A 55 4.00 12.86 -5.77
N PHE A 56 5.09 13.41 -5.27
CA PHE A 56 5.97 12.81 -4.27
C PHE A 56 5.94 13.56 -2.94
N ASP A 57 4.78 14.14 -2.59
CA ASP A 57 4.57 14.84 -1.33
C ASP A 57 4.68 13.88 -0.15
N ALA A 58 5.79 14.00 0.59
CA ALA A 58 6.08 13.21 1.78
C ALA A 58 5.64 13.91 3.09
N THR A 59 5.02 15.08 3.00
CA THR A 59 4.59 15.85 4.19
C THR A 59 3.40 15.24 4.89
N LYS A 60 2.60 14.45 4.18
CA LYS A 60 1.47 13.73 4.76
C LYS A 60 1.97 12.66 5.73
N THR A 61 1.60 12.80 6.99
CA THR A 61 1.84 11.81 8.05
C THR A 61 0.64 10.86 8.18
N GLY A 62 0.87 9.68 8.77
CA GLY A 62 -0.20 8.70 9.00
C GLY A 62 -0.69 7.97 7.75
N VAL A 63 0.10 7.96 6.68
CA VAL A 63 -0.27 7.33 5.41
C VAL A 63 0.10 5.85 5.41
N ALA A 64 -0.84 4.98 5.07
CA ALA A 64 -0.56 3.57 4.85
C ALA A 64 0.25 3.39 3.56
N ARG A 65 1.46 2.83 3.67
CA ARG A 65 2.42 2.68 2.57
C ARG A 65 2.37 1.32 1.89
N THR A 66 1.92 0.31 2.60
CA THR A 66 1.87 -1.05 2.08
C THR A 66 0.45 -1.54 2.09
N TRP A 67 -0.08 -1.79 0.93
CA TRP A 67 -1.38 -2.36 0.70
C TRP A 67 -1.27 -3.77 0.16
N ARG A 68 -2.35 -4.49 0.22
CA ARG A 68 -2.50 -5.81 -0.38
C ARG A 68 -3.80 -5.87 -1.16
N LEU A 69 -3.74 -6.48 -2.32
CA LEU A 69 -4.89 -6.65 -3.20
C LEU A 69 -5.25 -8.13 -3.31
N LEU A 70 -6.54 -8.42 -3.31
CA LEU A 70 -7.09 -9.72 -3.63
C LEU A 70 -8.17 -9.55 -4.71
N PRO A 71 -8.07 -10.23 -5.85
CA PRO A 71 -9.14 -10.23 -6.86
C PRO A 71 -10.43 -10.84 -6.29
N GLY A 72 -11.53 -10.10 -6.32
CA GLY A 72 -12.85 -10.54 -5.89
C GLY A 72 -13.59 -11.23 -7.02
N THR A 73 -13.26 -12.49 -7.31
CA THR A 73 -13.99 -13.31 -8.26
C THR A 73 -15.30 -13.82 -7.66
N HIS A 74 -16.23 -14.31 -8.51
CA HIS A 74 -17.44 -14.95 -8.01
C HIS A 74 -17.15 -16.08 -7.02
N ARG A 75 -16.10 -16.87 -7.23
CA ARG A 75 -15.70 -17.94 -6.32
C ARG A 75 -15.21 -17.43 -4.98
N VAL A 76 -14.42 -16.35 -5.00
CA VAL A 76 -13.94 -15.69 -3.78
C VAL A 76 -15.12 -15.15 -2.97
N GLU A 77 -16.09 -14.54 -3.64
CA GLU A 77 -17.30 -14.04 -2.97
C GLU A 77 -18.20 -15.16 -2.42
N GLN A 78 -18.34 -16.27 -3.15
CA GLN A 78 -19.06 -17.46 -2.68
C GLN A 78 -18.40 -18.11 -1.46
N TYR A 79 -17.09 -17.97 -1.29
CA TYR A 79 -16.39 -18.44 -0.09
C TYR A 79 -16.84 -17.72 1.19
N GLY A 80 -17.35 -16.51 1.07
CA GLY A 80 -17.89 -15.68 2.14
C GLY A 80 -17.04 -14.45 2.40
N ILE A 81 -17.66 -13.29 2.27
CA ILE A 81 -16.98 -11.99 2.41
C ILE A 81 -16.40 -11.82 3.82
N GLU A 82 -17.13 -12.26 4.85
CA GLU A 82 -16.68 -12.21 6.24
C GLU A 82 -15.37 -12.97 6.42
N LYS A 83 -15.27 -14.18 5.87
CA LYS A 83 -14.05 -15.00 5.92
C LYS A 83 -12.88 -14.36 5.17
N ILE A 84 -13.16 -13.58 4.12
CA ILE A 84 -12.14 -12.85 3.35
C ILE A 84 -11.59 -11.69 4.16
N VAL A 85 -12.47 -10.90 4.75
CA VAL A 85 -12.08 -9.69 5.49
C VAL A 85 -11.48 -10.00 6.86
N GLU A 86 -11.81 -11.14 7.44
CA GLU A 86 -11.23 -11.62 8.70
C GLU A 86 -9.89 -12.37 8.51
N ALA A 87 -9.66 -12.91 7.32
CA ALA A 87 -8.44 -13.67 7.05
C ALA A 87 -7.19 -12.77 7.11
N ASP A 88 -6.11 -13.31 7.66
CA ASP A 88 -4.82 -12.61 7.59
C ASP A 88 -4.37 -12.45 6.13
N PHE A 89 -3.65 -11.35 5.83
CA PHE A 89 -3.10 -11.09 4.50
C PHE A 89 -2.06 -12.12 4.05
N GLU A 90 -1.47 -12.85 4.99
CA GLU A 90 -0.54 -13.95 4.68
C GLU A 90 -1.24 -15.27 4.31
N LYS A 91 -2.58 -15.31 4.43
CA LYS A 91 -3.35 -16.51 4.09
C LYS A 91 -3.19 -16.83 2.61
N LYS A 92 -2.77 -18.07 2.33
CA LYS A 92 -2.80 -18.66 0.99
C LYS A 92 -4.19 -19.22 0.70
N TRP A 93 -4.68 -18.97 -0.50
CA TRP A 93 -5.96 -19.44 -0.98
C TRP A 93 -5.75 -20.53 -2.02
N SER A 94 -6.60 -21.53 -2.03
CA SER A 94 -6.52 -22.58 -3.05
C SER A 94 -6.84 -22.04 -4.45
N ASN A 95 -6.24 -22.60 -5.48
CA ASN A 95 -6.55 -22.25 -6.87
C ASN A 95 -8.04 -22.48 -7.21
N HIS A 96 -8.71 -23.38 -6.50
CA HIS A 96 -10.15 -23.60 -6.66
C HIS A 96 -10.97 -22.36 -6.27
N ILE A 97 -10.55 -21.63 -5.24
CA ILE A 97 -11.23 -20.41 -4.78
C ILE A 97 -10.85 -19.21 -5.66
N LEU A 98 -9.57 -19.04 -5.97
CA LEU A 98 -9.07 -17.89 -6.75
C LEU A 98 -9.32 -18.03 -8.25
N GLY A 99 -9.51 -19.25 -8.75
CA GLY A 99 -9.52 -19.56 -10.17
C GLY A 99 -8.11 -19.76 -10.74
N ALA A 100 -8.02 -20.37 -11.91
CA ALA A 100 -6.75 -20.65 -12.57
C ALA A 100 -5.98 -19.33 -12.86
N GLY A 101 -4.69 -19.30 -12.53
CA GLY A 101 -3.77 -18.19 -12.85
C GLY A 101 -3.75 -17.03 -11.87
N ASN A 102 -4.56 -17.01 -10.82
CA ASN A 102 -4.68 -15.86 -9.92
C ASN A 102 -3.66 -15.80 -8.77
N GLY A 103 -2.74 -16.72 -8.69
CA GLY A 103 -1.79 -16.77 -7.58
C GLY A 103 -2.43 -17.14 -6.23
N ALA A 104 -1.61 -17.24 -5.19
CA ALA A 104 -1.97 -17.90 -3.95
C ALA A 104 -2.54 -16.99 -2.84
N GLY A 105 -2.96 -15.77 -3.13
CA GLY A 105 -3.50 -14.92 -2.06
C GLY A 105 -3.40 -13.41 -2.33
N TRP A 106 -3.27 -12.66 -1.25
CA TRP A 106 -3.12 -11.23 -1.26
C TRP A 106 -1.78 -10.81 -1.87
N LYS A 107 -1.80 -9.93 -2.86
CA LYS A 107 -0.60 -9.38 -3.52
C LYS A 107 -0.26 -8.01 -2.94
N ILE A 108 1.02 -7.79 -2.69
CA ILE A 108 1.50 -6.50 -2.19
C ILE A 108 1.38 -5.44 -3.30
N LEU A 109 0.82 -4.29 -2.92
CA LEU A 109 0.79 -3.06 -3.73
C LEU A 109 1.34 -1.92 -2.88
N PRO A 110 2.51 -1.36 -3.20
CA PRO A 110 3.00 -0.17 -2.54
C PRO A 110 2.17 1.05 -2.92
N ALA A 111 1.84 1.88 -1.94
CA ALA A 111 1.25 3.19 -2.21
C ALA A 111 2.33 4.15 -2.73
N ARG A 112 1.90 5.17 -3.47
CA ARG A 112 2.75 6.31 -3.82
C ARG A 112 3.19 7.06 -2.57
N VAL A 113 4.17 7.95 -2.70
CA VAL A 113 4.72 8.71 -1.56
C VAL A 113 3.64 9.53 -0.86
N ASN A 114 2.71 10.11 -1.60
CA ASN A 114 1.56 10.84 -1.08
C ASN A 114 0.45 9.95 -0.47
N GLY A 115 0.61 8.63 -0.55
CA GLY A 115 -0.34 7.64 -0.03
C GLY A 115 -1.41 7.17 -0.99
N ASP A 116 -1.45 7.70 -2.20
CA ASP A 116 -2.41 7.27 -3.20
C ASP A 116 -2.06 5.86 -3.69
N LEU A 117 -3.08 5.05 -3.90
CA LEU A 117 -2.93 3.78 -4.61
C LEU A 117 -2.99 4.02 -6.12
N PRO A 118 -2.02 3.51 -6.89
CA PRO A 118 -2.04 3.64 -8.34
C PRO A 118 -3.27 2.93 -8.91
N ALA A 119 -4.19 3.68 -9.51
CA ALA A 119 -5.43 3.13 -10.05
C ALA A 119 -5.17 2.13 -11.19
N ALA A 120 -4.13 2.38 -12.01
CA ALA A 120 -3.71 1.47 -13.07
C ALA A 120 -3.27 0.10 -12.52
N ASP A 121 -2.49 0.07 -11.43
CA ASP A 121 -2.03 -1.18 -10.82
C ASP A 121 -3.19 -1.98 -10.20
N ILE A 122 -4.17 -1.27 -9.60
CA ILE A 122 -5.40 -1.89 -9.12
C ILE A 122 -6.17 -2.50 -10.30
N ALA A 123 -6.34 -1.74 -11.39
CA ALA A 123 -7.03 -2.19 -12.59
C ALA A 123 -6.29 -3.34 -13.28
N GLN A 124 -4.96 -3.32 -13.33
CA GLN A 124 -4.15 -4.42 -13.84
C GLN A 124 -4.31 -5.69 -12.99
N THR A 125 -4.29 -5.56 -11.66
CA THR A 125 -4.58 -6.69 -10.75
C THR A 125 -5.98 -7.24 -11.01
N ALA A 126 -6.94 -6.38 -11.29
CA ALA A 126 -8.28 -6.73 -11.69
C ALA A 126 -8.32 -7.44 -13.07
N SER A 127 -7.48 -7.04 -14.03
CA SER A 127 -7.49 -7.58 -15.39
C SER A 127 -6.95 -9.00 -15.51
N VAL A 128 -6.09 -9.44 -14.60
CA VAL A 128 -5.56 -10.82 -14.54
C VAL A 128 -6.68 -11.85 -14.37
N GLY A 129 -7.84 -11.43 -13.91
CA GLY A 129 -9.02 -12.28 -13.71
C GLY A 129 -10.02 -12.31 -14.85
N ARG A 130 -9.71 -11.85 -16.07
CA ARG A 130 -10.69 -11.74 -17.18
C ARG A 130 -11.48 -13.02 -17.47
N ASN A 131 -10.89 -14.20 -17.24
CA ASN A 131 -11.52 -15.48 -17.52
C ASN A 131 -12.27 -16.06 -16.31
N VAL A 132 -12.31 -15.41 -15.14
CA VAL A 132 -12.86 -15.96 -13.90
C VAL A 132 -13.97 -15.11 -13.27
N GLY A 133 -14.55 -14.17 -14.04
CA GLY A 133 -15.69 -13.38 -13.58
C GLY A 133 -15.34 -12.46 -12.39
N LEU A 134 -14.37 -11.59 -12.58
CA LEU A 134 -14.01 -10.57 -11.58
C LEU A 134 -15.17 -9.62 -11.34
N VAL A 135 -15.60 -9.49 -10.11
CA VAL A 135 -16.70 -8.58 -9.69
C VAL A 135 -16.19 -7.42 -8.84
N HIS A 136 -15.23 -7.68 -7.97
CA HIS A 136 -14.67 -6.71 -7.04
C HIS A 136 -13.16 -6.89 -6.90
N VAL A 137 -12.52 -5.87 -6.31
CA VAL A 137 -11.14 -5.97 -5.82
C VAL A 137 -11.15 -5.64 -4.34
N PHE A 138 -10.60 -6.52 -3.53
CA PHE A 138 -10.36 -6.24 -2.13
C PHE A 138 -8.99 -5.59 -1.97
N ALA A 139 -8.95 -4.44 -1.28
CA ALA A 139 -7.73 -3.74 -0.94
C ALA A 139 -7.62 -3.62 0.58
N GLY A 140 -6.55 -4.14 1.16
CA GLY A 140 -6.37 -4.13 2.61
C GLY A 140 -5.02 -3.62 3.04
N THR A 141 -4.96 -3.02 4.23
CA THR A 141 -3.71 -2.59 4.87
C THR A 141 -3.76 -2.80 6.38
N LYS A 142 -2.58 -2.95 6.98
CA LYS A 142 -2.39 -2.90 8.44
C LYS A 142 -1.85 -1.53 8.81
N PHE A 143 -2.33 -0.97 9.92
CA PHE A 143 -1.86 0.28 10.48
C PHE A 143 -1.77 0.18 12.00
N GLU A 144 -1.06 1.08 12.62
CA GLU A 144 -0.89 1.12 14.08
C GLU A 144 -1.29 2.48 14.63
N MET A 145 -2.15 2.46 15.64
CA MET A 145 -2.52 3.66 16.39
C MET A 145 -1.67 3.74 17.64
N GLN A 146 -0.91 4.81 17.79
CA GLN A 146 -0.09 5.07 18.98
C GLN A 146 -0.95 5.34 20.22
N LYS A 147 -2.12 5.97 20.03
CA LYS A 147 -3.10 6.28 21.06
C LYS A 147 -4.50 5.99 20.52
N ALA A 148 -5.42 5.67 21.42
CA ALA A 148 -6.83 5.57 21.04
C ALA A 148 -7.35 6.91 20.48
N GLY A 149 -8.14 6.84 19.42
CA GLY A 149 -8.63 8.03 18.72
C GLY A 149 -9.52 7.69 17.54
N ASN A 150 -9.79 8.69 16.71
CA ASN A 150 -10.52 8.52 15.46
C ASN A 150 -9.56 8.25 14.32
N ALA A 151 -9.78 7.19 13.57
CA ALA A 151 -9.14 6.94 12.29
C ALA A 151 -10.11 7.31 11.17
N THR A 152 -9.67 8.13 10.23
CA THR A 152 -10.47 8.53 9.07
C THR A 152 -9.81 8.00 7.80
N PHE A 153 -10.61 7.31 6.99
CA PHE A 153 -10.21 6.73 5.72
C PHE A 153 -11.02 7.38 4.60
N SER A 154 -10.34 7.92 3.60
CA SER A 154 -10.98 8.62 2.49
C SER A 154 -10.64 7.96 1.16
N LEU A 155 -11.63 7.83 0.31
CA LEU A 155 -11.49 7.40 -1.08
C LEU A 155 -11.62 8.62 -2.00
N PRO A 156 -11.11 8.56 -3.23
CA PRO A 156 -11.31 9.62 -4.20
C PRO A 156 -12.79 9.98 -4.37
N LYS A 157 -13.07 11.26 -4.64
CA LYS A 157 -14.42 11.74 -4.89
C LYS A 157 -15.10 10.92 -6.00
N GLY A 158 -16.32 10.48 -5.75
CA GLY A 158 -17.08 9.63 -6.69
C GLY A 158 -16.84 8.12 -6.52
N THR A 159 -15.82 7.70 -5.78
CA THR A 159 -15.57 6.29 -5.48
C THR A 159 -16.26 5.91 -4.17
N LYS A 160 -17.07 4.84 -4.20
CA LYS A 160 -17.68 4.27 -2.99
C LYS A 160 -17.21 2.82 -2.83
N ALA A 161 -16.82 2.45 -1.63
CA ALA A 161 -16.44 1.08 -1.29
C ALA A 161 -17.22 0.60 -0.06
N GLN A 162 -17.36 -0.70 0.06
CA GLN A 162 -17.68 -1.35 1.33
C GLN A 162 -16.38 -1.44 2.13
N ALA A 163 -16.41 -1.12 3.43
CA ALA A 163 -15.22 -1.19 4.28
C ALA A 163 -15.45 -2.03 5.53
N TRP A 164 -14.38 -2.63 6.01
CA TRP A 164 -14.35 -3.39 7.27
C TRP A 164 -13.08 -3.02 8.05
N LEU A 165 -13.28 -2.68 9.32
CA LEU A 165 -12.20 -2.44 10.28
C LEU A 165 -12.16 -3.60 11.28
N ASP A 166 -11.04 -4.32 11.35
CA ASP A 166 -10.86 -5.50 12.20
C ASP A 166 -12.01 -6.53 12.03
N GLY A 167 -12.43 -6.75 10.78
CA GLY A 167 -13.55 -7.64 10.43
C GLY A 167 -14.95 -7.03 10.61
N LYS A 168 -15.09 -5.89 11.29
CA LYS A 168 -16.40 -5.23 11.51
C LYS A 168 -16.75 -4.30 10.36
N SER A 169 -17.95 -4.45 9.80
CA SER A 169 -18.41 -3.61 8.70
C SER A 169 -18.58 -2.15 9.13
N LEU A 170 -18.05 -1.24 8.31
CA LEU A 170 -18.26 0.22 8.43
C LEU A 170 -19.33 0.73 7.45
N GLY A 171 -19.95 -0.16 6.68
CA GLY A 171 -20.91 0.20 5.65
C GLY A 171 -20.25 0.59 4.32
N ARG A 172 -21.01 1.24 3.43
CA ARG A 172 -20.58 1.67 2.09
C ARG A 172 -20.57 3.19 1.98
N ALA A 173 -19.39 3.77 1.80
CA ALA A 173 -19.18 5.20 1.68
C ALA A 173 -17.92 5.52 0.86
N ASN A 174 -17.63 6.81 0.68
CA ASN A 174 -16.34 7.30 0.19
C ASN A 174 -15.45 7.83 1.33
N GLN A 175 -16.00 7.99 2.52
CA GLN A 175 -15.26 8.37 3.72
C GLN A 175 -15.81 7.60 4.92
N PHE A 176 -14.92 7.12 5.75
CA PHE A 176 -15.21 6.34 6.95
C PHE A 176 -14.47 6.95 8.13
N THR A 177 -15.15 7.12 9.24
CA THR A 177 -14.52 7.50 10.51
C THR A 177 -14.91 6.50 11.58
N ALA A 178 -13.93 5.94 12.26
CA ALA A 178 -14.14 4.97 13.33
C ALA A 178 -13.29 5.30 14.54
N LYS A 179 -13.84 5.05 15.74
CA LYS A 179 -13.06 5.05 16.98
C LYS A 179 -12.21 3.79 17.02
N VAL A 180 -10.91 3.97 17.22
CA VAL A 180 -9.92 2.89 17.18
C VAL A 180 -9.10 2.94 18.47
N ALA A 181 -8.86 1.79 19.07
CA ALA A 181 -7.98 1.67 20.25
C ALA A 181 -6.51 1.93 19.88
N ALA A 182 -5.63 2.04 20.85
CA ALA A 182 -4.20 1.96 20.60
C ALA A 182 -3.84 0.52 20.19
N GLY A 183 -2.89 0.36 19.25
CA GLY A 183 -2.42 -0.94 18.80
C GLY A 183 -2.54 -1.13 17.28
N LYS A 184 -2.37 -2.39 16.86
CA LYS A 184 -2.37 -2.78 15.45
C LYS A 184 -3.79 -3.09 14.99
N HIS A 185 -4.15 -2.53 13.85
CA HIS A 185 -5.46 -2.65 13.23
C HIS A 185 -5.33 -3.01 11.76
N ARG A 186 -6.44 -3.47 11.20
CA ARG A 186 -6.55 -3.84 9.80
C ARG A 186 -7.81 -3.25 9.19
N ILE A 187 -7.67 -2.60 8.04
CA ILE A 187 -8.80 -2.16 7.24
C ILE A 187 -8.80 -2.85 5.89
N VAL A 188 -9.98 -3.23 5.43
CA VAL A 188 -10.20 -3.85 4.11
C VAL A 188 -11.32 -3.09 3.41
N PHE A 189 -11.08 -2.75 2.14
CA PHE A 189 -12.07 -2.17 1.24
C PHE A 189 -12.43 -3.16 0.14
N ARG A 190 -13.68 -3.20 -0.24
CA ARG A 190 -14.18 -3.89 -1.42
C ARG A 190 -14.57 -2.85 -2.46
N LEU A 191 -13.79 -2.78 -3.52
CA LEU A 191 -13.94 -1.86 -4.64
C LEU A 191 -14.68 -2.57 -5.78
N ASP A 192 -15.63 -1.88 -6.41
CA ASP A 192 -16.31 -2.38 -7.60
C ASP A 192 -15.33 -2.39 -8.78
N ALA A 193 -15.09 -3.56 -9.36
CA ALA A 193 -14.16 -3.71 -10.48
C ALA A 193 -14.61 -2.92 -11.73
N LYS A 194 -15.92 -2.70 -11.90
CA LYS A 194 -16.46 -1.93 -13.03
C LYS A 194 -16.25 -0.42 -12.87
N ALA A 195 -16.10 0.05 -11.63
CA ALA A 195 -15.84 1.46 -11.33
C ALA A 195 -14.34 1.82 -11.40
N LEU A 196 -13.46 0.83 -11.58
CA LEU A 196 -12.03 1.07 -11.75
C LEU A 196 -11.74 1.58 -13.17
N PRO A 197 -10.72 2.45 -13.36
CA PRO A 197 -10.32 2.89 -14.68
C PRO A 197 -9.93 1.69 -15.54
N LYS A 198 -10.33 1.72 -16.81
CA LYS A 198 -9.88 0.74 -17.80
C LYS A 198 -8.42 1.05 -18.14
N VAL A 199 -7.57 0.06 -18.12
CA VAL A 199 -6.16 0.10 -18.56
C VAL A 199 -6.10 -0.23 -20.04
#